data_e602c9dd565f6bbfcb61ae3c76fcc8c6
#
_entry.id   e602c9dd565f6bbfcb61ae3c76fcc8c6
#
_cell.length_a   1.000
_cell.length_b   1.000
_cell.length_c   1.000
_cell.angle_alpha   90.00
_cell.angle_beta   90.00
_cell.angle_gamma   90.00
#
_symmetry.space_group_name_H-M   'P 1'
#
loop_
_entity.id
_entity.type
_entity.pdbx_description
1 polymer ?
#
loop_
_entity_poly.entity_id
_entity_poly.type
_entity_poly.pdbx_seq_one_letter_code
_entity_poly.pdbx_strand_id
1 'polypeptide(L)'
;GMDGVLPDKPALPNNDPSADLPLVVAVDAPSGVGVDDGSLPGPYIPADVTVTFGAMKPCAMVPPASYACGRITLVDFGFDVDDAVPFAEMTDGDFVADSVRLPSLADGKYSRGVVGLVTGSARYPGAAVLSARAAACANVGMVRYLGPQRAQDMILSVLPEAVLGKGRVQSWVVGSGVPAEGDVASGDDMQRATIAALLDHYALEDGDGSRNERAEGMPPIVVDAGALDLLPCHVVPQVVITPHAGELAALLN
;
A
#
# COMPACT_ATOMS: atom_id res chain seq x y z
N GLY A 1 8.24 22.48 8.17
CA GLY A 1 8.42 21.29 8.97
C GLY A 1 7.12 20.96 9.64
N MET A 2 6.44 19.93 9.18
CA MET A 2 5.38 19.31 9.98
C MET A 2 6.11 18.36 10.91
N ASP A 3 6.30 18.76 12.17
CA ASP A 3 6.58 17.81 13.23
C ASP A 3 5.33 16.95 13.37
N GLY A 4 5.38 15.74 12.80
CA GLY A 4 4.24 14.82 12.67
C GLY A 4 3.82 14.17 13.98
N VAL A 5 3.57 14.99 14.99
CA VAL A 5 2.86 14.57 16.20
C VAL A 5 1.39 14.88 15.91
N LEU A 6 0.60 13.84 15.63
CA LEU A 6 -0.84 13.94 15.76
C LEU A 6 -1.11 14.55 17.15
N PRO A 7 -1.92 15.61 17.27
CA PRO A 7 -2.30 16.12 18.56
C PRO A 7 -2.84 14.93 19.35
N ASP A 8 -2.31 14.74 20.57
CA ASP A 8 -2.83 13.72 21.47
C ASP A 8 -4.34 13.84 21.49
N LYS A 9 -5.02 12.71 21.30
CA LYS A 9 -6.46 12.63 21.56
C LYS A 9 -6.66 13.30 22.90
N PRO A 10 -7.46 14.38 23.04
CA PRO A 10 -7.63 15.03 24.32
C PRO A 10 -7.92 13.94 25.33
N ALA A 11 -7.11 13.84 26.39
CA ALA A 11 -7.24 12.81 27.39
C ALA A 11 -8.65 12.96 27.95
N LEU A 12 -9.54 12.07 27.55
CA LEU A 12 -10.82 11.93 28.20
C LEU A 12 -10.50 11.69 29.69
N PRO A 13 -11.07 12.42 30.62
CA PRO A 13 -10.73 12.29 32.01
C PRO A 13 -10.97 10.86 32.45
N ASN A 14 -9.88 10.19 32.79
CA ASN A 14 -9.76 8.84 33.31
C ASN A 14 -10.20 7.70 32.36
N ASN A 15 -9.22 6.88 31.95
CA ASN A 15 -9.45 5.52 31.45
C ASN A 15 -9.93 4.58 32.58
N ASP A 16 -10.86 5.02 33.39
CA ASP A 16 -11.58 4.15 34.31
C ASP A 16 -12.68 3.46 33.48
N PRO A 17 -12.59 2.16 33.25
CA PRO A 17 -13.60 1.42 32.47
C PRO A 17 -14.98 1.43 33.15
N SER A 18 -15.09 1.93 34.37
CA SER A 18 -16.34 2.12 35.11
C SER A 18 -16.90 3.54 35.02
N ALA A 19 -16.19 4.50 34.41
CA ALA A 19 -16.69 5.84 34.21
C ALA A 19 -17.62 5.85 32.99
N ASP A 20 -18.85 6.27 33.19
CA ASP A 20 -19.80 6.61 32.09
C ASP A 20 -19.25 7.85 31.36
N LEU A 21 -18.32 7.63 30.42
CA LEU A 21 -17.81 8.69 29.55
C LEU A 21 -18.92 9.09 28.56
N PRO A 22 -19.16 10.39 28.35
CA PRO A 22 -20.15 10.83 27.40
C PRO A 22 -19.76 10.37 25.98
N LEU A 23 -20.73 9.79 25.27
CA LEU A 23 -20.60 9.46 23.86
C LEU A 23 -20.54 10.76 23.05
N VAL A 24 -19.48 10.93 22.26
CA VAL A 24 -19.33 12.06 21.35
C VAL A 24 -19.88 11.68 19.99
N VAL A 25 -20.98 12.30 19.59
CA VAL A 25 -21.59 12.11 18.28
C VAL A 25 -21.38 13.37 17.44
N ALA A 26 -20.64 13.24 16.36
CA ALA A 26 -20.51 14.30 15.36
C ALA A 26 -21.67 14.23 14.37
N VAL A 27 -22.23 15.39 14.07
CA VAL A 27 -23.26 15.57 13.04
C VAL A 27 -22.59 16.10 11.78
N ASP A 28 -22.66 15.33 10.72
CA ASP A 28 -22.04 15.50 9.42
C ASP A 28 -20.52 15.27 9.41
N ALA A 29 -19.77 16.00 10.20
CA ALA A 29 -18.32 15.82 10.38
C ALA A 29 -17.89 16.27 11.78
N PRO A 30 -16.78 15.74 12.33
CA PRO A 30 -16.21 16.23 13.58
C PRO A 30 -15.76 17.69 13.47
N SER A 31 -15.97 18.46 14.53
CA SER A 31 -15.57 19.88 14.56
C SER A 31 -14.02 20.00 14.49
N GLY A 32 -13.57 20.87 13.60
CA GLY A 32 -12.14 21.19 13.45
C GLY A 32 -11.39 20.35 12.40
N VAL A 33 -12.07 19.40 11.73
CA VAL A 33 -11.47 18.66 10.62
C VAL A 33 -11.65 19.39 9.28
N GLY A 34 -10.70 19.20 8.35
CA GLY A 34 -10.86 19.62 6.95
C GLY A 34 -11.77 18.64 6.23
N VAL A 35 -13.02 19.08 5.95
CA VAL A 35 -14.07 18.21 5.43
C VAL A 35 -13.75 17.70 4.03
N ASP A 36 -13.18 18.57 3.18
CA ASP A 36 -12.99 18.32 1.76
C ASP A 36 -11.63 17.72 1.43
N ASP A 37 -10.66 17.76 2.36
CA ASP A 37 -9.28 17.33 2.12
C ASP A 37 -8.74 16.33 3.14
N GLY A 38 -9.51 16.05 4.19
CA GLY A 38 -9.07 15.15 5.26
C GLY A 38 -7.98 15.72 6.17
N SER A 39 -7.71 17.02 6.12
CA SER A 39 -6.69 17.67 6.94
C SER A 39 -7.12 17.84 8.40
N LEU A 40 -6.15 18.13 9.28
CA LEU A 40 -6.36 18.59 10.66
C LEU A 40 -5.67 19.95 10.80
N PRO A 41 -6.33 21.06 10.39
CA PRO A 41 -5.70 22.37 10.33
C PRO A 41 -5.45 23.01 11.71
N GLY A 42 -6.05 22.46 12.77
CA GLY A 42 -5.93 22.99 14.13
C GLY A 42 -6.58 22.07 15.17
N PRO A 43 -6.97 22.60 16.31
CA PRO A 43 -7.70 21.83 17.33
C PRO A 43 -8.99 21.24 16.76
N TYR A 44 -9.25 19.98 17.08
CA TYR A 44 -10.43 19.25 16.64
C TYR A 44 -11.04 18.45 17.78
N ILE A 45 -12.30 18.05 17.63
CA ILE A 45 -13.02 17.20 18.59
C ILE A 45 -13.22 15.83 17.96
N PRO A 46 -12.50 14.78 18.43
CA PRO A 46 -12.72 13.44 17.92
C PRO A 46 -14.09 12.91 18.34
N ALA A 47 -14.77 12.23 17.42
CA ALA A 47 -16.05 11.61 17.65
C ALA A 47 -15.90 10.09 17.88
N ASP A 48 -16.82 9.52 18.68
CA ASP A 48 -17.02 8.08 18.77
C ASP A 48 -17.88 7.57 17.61
N VAL A 49 -18.82 8.43 17.18
CA VAL A 49 -19.70 8.17 16.03
C VAL A 49 -19.83 9.45 15.22
N THR A 50 -19.70 9.35 13.90
CA THR A 50 -20.04 10.42 12.97
C THR A 50 -21.25 10.00 12.14
N VAL A 51 -22.32 10.78 12.19
CA VAL A 51 -23.49 10.60 11.33
C VAL A 51 -23.37 11.61 10.19
N THR A 52 -23.01 11.13 9.01
CA THR A 52 -22.85 11.96 7.80
C THR A 52 -24.04 11.81 6.87
N PHE A 53 -24.31 12.80 6.03
CA PHE A 53 -25.55 12.92 5.27
C PHE A 53 -25.31 13.01 3.77
N GLY A 54 -26.16 12.34 2.99
CA GLY A 54 -26.21 12.37 1.54
C GLY A 54 -25.07 11.61 0.88
N ALA A 55 -23.84 12.02 1.10
CA ALA A 55 -22.65 11.36 0.57
C ALA A 55 -21.52 11.34 1.59
N MET A 56 -20.60 10.38 1.46
CA MET A 56 -19.37 10.33 2.25
C MET A 56 -18.49 11.52 1.88
N LYS A 57 -17.91 12.17 2.90
CA LYS A 57 -16.97 13.29 2.72
C LYS A 57 -15.53 12.78 2.79
N PRO A 58 -14.57 13.45 2.13
CA PRO A 58 -13.15 13.09 2.20
C PRO A 58 -12.61 12.91 3.62
N CYS A 59 -13.00 13.77 4.56
CA CYS A 59 -12.58 13.66 5.97
C CYS A 59 -12.97 12.33 6.64
N ALA A 60 -14.00 11.67 6.17
CA ALA A 60 -14.42 10.37 6.71
C ALA A 60 -13.54 9.21 6.22
N MET A 61 -12.83 9.38 5.12
CA MET A 61 -12.07 8.33 4.45
C MET A 61 -10.56 8.59 4.44
N VAL A 62 -10.16 9.85 4.37
CA VAL A 62 -8.76 10.25 4.18
C VAL A 62 -8.09 10.63 5.50
N PRO A 63 -6.96 10.01 5.85
CA PRO A 63 -6.14 10.44 6.98
C PRO A 63 -5.57 11.86 6.77
N PRO A 64 -5.32 12.61 7.85
CA PRO A 64 -5.49 12.22 9.26
C PRO A 64 -6.90 12.42 9.83
N ALA A 65 -7.81 13.15 9.19
CA ALA A 65 -9.14 13.46 9.71
C ALA A 65 -9.99 12.19 9.95
N SER A 66 -9.84 11.15 9.13
CA SER A 66 -10.59 9.91 9.30
C SER A 66 -10.37 9.23 10.65
N TYR A 67 -9.21 9.46 11.29
CA TYR A 67 -8.96 8.97 12.65
C TYR A 67 -9.80 9.69 13.74
N ALA A 68 -10.33 10.87 13.42
CA ALA A 68 -11.21 11.63 14.31
C ALA A 68 -12.68 11.29 14.14
N CYS A 69 -13.07 10.57 13.08
CA CYS A 69 -14.48 10.35 12.73
C CYS A 69 -15.15 9.20 13.51
N GLY A 70 -14.38 8.31 14.16
CA GLY A 70 -14.93 7.15 14.85
C GLY A 70 -15.72 6.24 13.91
N ARG A 71 -16.81 5.65 14.40
CA ARG A 71 -17.70 4.84 13.57
C ARG A 71 -18.58 5.75 12.70
N ILE A 72 -18.55 5.56 11.41
CA ILE A 72 -19.31 6.38 10.46
C ILE A 72 -20.65 5.70 10.13
N THR A 73 -21.71 6.52 10.08
CA THR A 73 -23.03 6.14 9.63
C THR A 73 -23.47 7.14 8.56
N LEU A 74 -23.62 6.66 7.32
CA LEU A 74 -24.18 7.46 6.24
C LEU A 74 -25.71 7.40 6.29
N VAL A 75 -26.36 8.55 6.28
CA VAL A 75 -27.81 8.71 6.08
C VAL A 75 -28.03 9.20 4.67
N ASP A 76 -28.49 8.31 3.83
CA ASP A 76 -28.82 8.64 2.44
C ASP A 76 -30.16 9.39 2.38
N PHE A 77 -30.15 10.55 1.74
CA PHE A 77 -31.34 11.35 1.47
C PHE A 77 -31.84 11.18 0.02
N GLY A 78 -31.25 10.29 -0.75
CA GLY A 78 -31.59 10.08 -2.15
C GLY A 78 -31.14 11.24 -3.04
N PHE A 79 -30.02 11.89 -2.72
CA PHE A 79 -29.42 12.86 -3.61
C PHE A 79 -28.86 12.14 -4.84
N ASP A 80 -29.18 12.68 -6.02
CA ASP A 80 -28.55 12.25 -7.25
C ASP A 80 -27.12 12.80 -7.30
N VAL A 81 -26.15 11.90 -7.20
CA VAL A 81 -24.72 12.20 -7.25
C VAL A 81 -24.01 11.49 -8.40
N ASP A 82 -24.77 10.87 -9.31
CA ASP A 82 -24.22 10.03 -10.40
C ASP A 82 -23.33 10.84 -11.37
N ASP A 83 -23.60 12.12 -11.52
CA ASP A 83 -22.78 13.04 -12.33
C ASP A 83 -21.57 13.63 -11.59
N ALA A 84 -21.42 13.35 -10.30
CA ALA A 84 -20.29 13.85 -9.52
C ALA A 84 -19.03 13.02 -9.75
N VAL A 85 -17.91 13.70 -9.95
CA VAL A 85 -16.59 13.02 -9.97
C VAL A 85 -16.17 12.75 -8.53
N PRO A 86 -16.06 11.48 -8.10
CA PRO A 86 -15.69 11.18 -6.73
C PRO A 86 -14.24 11.62 -6.45
N PHE A 87 -14.00 12.14 -5.25
CA PHE A 87 -12.64 12.43 -4.78
C PHE A 87 -11.83 11.15 -4.53
N ALA A 88 -12.50 10.12 -4.02
CA ALA A 88 -11.93 8.79 -3.78
C ALA A 88 -13.05 7.75 -3.81
N GLU A 89 -12.70 6.54 -4.19
CA GLU A 89 -13.61 5.40 -4.17
C GLU A 89 -13.10 4.36 -3.18
N MET A 90 -14.01 3.84 -2.36
CA MET A 90 -13.68 2.76 -1.44
C MET A 90 -13.89 1.42 -2.13
N THR A 91 -12.84 0.58 -2.13
CA THR A 91 -12.96 -0.79 -2.64
C THR A 91 -13.93 -1.58 -1.77
N ASP A 92 -14.93 -2.14 -2.39
CA ASP A 92 -15.90 -3.03 -1.76
C ASP A 92 -15.76 -4.49 -2.23
N GLY A 93 -16.67 -5.34 -1.79
CA GLY A 93 -16.68 -6.75 -2.16
C GLY A 93 -16.89 -6.99 -3.65
N ASP A 94 -17.67 -6.17 -4.32
CA ASP A 94 -17.98 -6.29 -5.74
C ASP A 94 -16.75 -5.90 -6.57
N PHE A 95 -16.07 -4.81 -6.23
CA PHE A 95 -14.80 -4.42 -6.85
C PHE A 95 -13.74 -5.52 -6.72
N VAL A 96 -13.63 -6.13 -5.53
CA VAL A 96 -12.69 -7.25 -5.30
C VAL A 96 -13.07 -8.46 -6.13
N ALA A 97 -14.37 -8.81 -6.22
CA ALA A 97 -14.85 -9.93 -7.02
C ALA A 97 -14.56 -9.76 -8.50
N ASP A 98 -14.70 -8.54 -9.03
CA ASP A 98 -14.40 -8.22 -10.42
C ASP A 98 -12.88 -8.22 -10.70
N SER A 99 -12.08 -7.84 -9.72
CA SER A 99 -10.62 -7.79 -9.82
C SER A 99 -9.94 -9.15 -9.68
N VAL A 100 -10.53 -10.10 -8.95
CA VAL A 100 -9.97 -11.42 -8.68
C VAL A 100 -10.68 -12.48 -9.53
N ARG A 101 -10.14 -12.73 -10.72
CA ARG A 101 -10.67 -13.74 -11.63
C ARG A 101 -10.42 -15.16 -11.10
N LEU A 102 -11.48 -15.96 -10.97
CA LEU A 102 -11.36 -17.38 -10.64
C LEU A 102 -10.73 -18.17 -11.81
N PRO A 103 -9.95 -19.24 -11.52
CA PRO A 103 -9.37 -20.09 -12.55
C PRO A 103 -10.44 -20.75 -13.42
N SER A 104 -10.19 -20.81 -14.73
CA SER A 104 -10.97 -21.60 -15.69
C SER A 104 -10.25 -22.91 -16.05
N LEU A 105 -10.96 -23.85 -16.67
CA LEU A 105 -10.37 -25.12 -17.12
C LEU A 105 -9.25 -24.93 -18.17
N ALA A 106 -9.27 -23.82 -18.90
CA ALA A 106 -8.27 -23.51 -19.92
C ALA A 106 -7.06 -22.75 -19.38
N ASP A 107 -7.06 -22.40 -18.09
CA ASP A 107 -5.99 -21.61 -17.51
C ASP A 107 -4.73 -22.42 -17.22
N GLY A 108 -3.60 -21.77 -17.52
CA GLY A 108 -2.27 -22.23 -17.13
C GLY A 108 -1.57 -21.18 -16.27
N LYS A 109 -0.41 -21.56 -15.77
CA LYS A 109 0.38 -20.70 -14.89
C LYS A 109 0.70 -19.31 -15.47
N TYR A 110 0.84 -19.20 -16.80
CA TYR A 110 1.15 -17.93 -17.45
C TYR A 110 -0.08 -17.12 -17.83
N SER A 111 -1.24 -17.74 -18.05
CA SER A 111 -2.49 -17.02 -18.32
C SER A 111 -3.06 -16.37 -17.05
N ARG A 112 -2.73 -16.92 -15.86
CA ARG A 112 -3.09 -16.36 -14.57
C ARG A 112 -2.04 -15.40 -14.00
N GLY A 113 -0.92 -15.23 -14.70
CA GLY A 113 0.16 -14.35 -14.31
C GLY A 113 1.21 -15.00 -13.39
N VAL A 114 2.43 -14.53 -13.53
CA VAL A 114 3.58 -14.89 -12.68
C VAL A 114 4.06 -13.65 -11.98
N VAL A 115 4.03 -13.64 -10.65
CA VAL A 115 4.60 -12.56 -9.85
C VAL A 115 6.02 -12.94 -9.42
N GLY A 116 6.96 -12.03 -9.65
CA GLY A 116 8.33 -12.11 -9.16
C GLY A 116 8.48 -11.34 -7.86
N LEU A 117 9.09 -11.94 -6.87
CA LEU A 117 9.31 -11.34 -5.56
C LEU A 117 10.81 -11.19 -5.30
N VAL A 118 11.24 -9.95 -4.98
CA VAL A 118 12.56 -9.64 -4.44
C VAL A 118 12.35 -8.96 -3.09
N THR A 119 11.95 -9.76 -2.12
CA THR A 119 11.53 -9.32 -0.78
C THR A 119 12.25 -10.13 0.30
N GLY A 120 12.22 -9.64 1.52
CA GLY A 120 12.95 -10.23 2.63
C GLY A 120 14.48 -10.10 2.47
N SER A 121 15.16 -10.41 3.54
CA SER A 121 16.62 -10.38 3.64
C SER A 121 17.09 -11.48 4.58
N ALA A 122 18.40 -11.61 4.76
CA ALA A 122 18.97 -12.50 5.77
C ALA A 122 18.49 -12.12 7.17
N ARG A 123 18.28 -10.81 7.42
CA ARG A 123 17.80 -10.25 8.69
C ARG A 123 16.29 -10.39 8.85
N TYR A 124 15.52 -10.19 7.78
CA TYR A 124 14.05 -10.18 7.80
C TYR A 124 13.43 -11.20 6.82
N PRO A 125 13.76 -12.50 6.95
CA PRO A 125 13.27 -13.50 6.00
C PRO A 125 11.76 -13.72 6.05
N GLY A 126 11.12 -13.36 7.18
CA GLY A 126 9.66 -13.44 7.34
C GLY A 126 8.89 -12.55 6.38
N ALA A 127 9.44 -11.40 5.97
CA ALA A 127 8.81 -10.53 4.98
C ALA A 127 8.65 -11.23 3.62
N ALA A 128 9.63 -12.03 3.21
CA ALA A 128 9.53 -12.85 2.01
C ALA A 128 8.39 -13.87 2.08
N VAL A 129 8.21 -14.50 3.25
CA VAL A 129 7.12 -15.47 3.48
C VAL A 129 5.75 -14.77 3.39
N LEU A 130 5.62 -13.60 4.02
CA LEU A 130 4.37 -12.82 3.98
C LEU A 130 4.04 -12.40 2.56
N SER A 131 5.01 -11.86 1.81
CA SER A 131 4.83 -11.46 0.41
C SER A 131 4.45 -12.66 -0.47
N ALA A 132 5.11 -13.81 -0.30
CA ALA A 132 4.83 -15.00 -1.09
C ALA A 132 3.40 -15.54 -0.82
N ARG A 133 2.98 -15.58 0.44
CA ARG A 133 1.63 -16.01 0.79
C ARG A 133 0.57 -15.04 0.28
N ALA A 134 0.79 -13.74 0.44
CA ALA A 134 -0.14 -12.72 -0.08
C ALA A 134 -0.30 -12.84 -1.60
N ALA A 135 0.79 -12.99 -2.34
CA ALA A 135 0.76 -13.20 -3.78
C ALA A 135 -0.01 -14.46 -4.18
N ALA A 136 0.20 -15.58 -3.46
CA ALA A 136 -0.54 -16.81 -3.72
C ALA A 136 -2.05 -16.65 -3.44
N CYS A 137 -2.41 -15.92 -2.37
CA CYS A 137 -3.81 -15.62 -2.03
C CYS A 137 -4.49 -14.69 -3.05
N ALA A 138 -3.72 -13.86 -3.77
CA ALA A 138 -4.24 -13.03 -4.86
C ALA A 138 -4.54 -13.83 -6.15
N ASN A 139 -4.51 -15.16 -6.07
CA ASN A 139 -4.89 -16.08 -7.15
C ASN A 139 -4.00 -16.01 -8.40
N VAL A 140 -2.73 -15.61 -8.26
CA VAL A 140 -1.76 -15.64 -9.36
C VAL A 140 -1.45 -17.08 -9.80
N GLY A 141 -1.02 -17.26 -11.04
CA GLY A 141 -0.68 -18.59 -11.58
C GLY A 141 0.61 -19.18 -11.04
N MET A 142 1.55 -18.32 -10.59
CA MET A 142 2.83 -18.74 -10.02
C MET A 142 3.45 -17.62 -9.20
N VAL A 143 4.01 -17.98 -8.06
CA VAL A 143 4.90 -17.13 -7.28
C VAL A 143 6.35 -17.53 -7.59
N ARG A 144 7.17 -16.58 -8.01
CA ARG A 144 8.60 -16.76 -8.23
C ARG A 144 9.39 -15.91 -7.25
N TYR A 145 10.31 -16.51 -6.53
CA TYR A 145 11.09 -15.84 -5.51
C TYR A 145 12.57 -15.76 -5.84
N LEU A 146 13.14 -14.57 -5.66
CA LEU A 146 14.58 -14.30 -5.77
C LEU A 146 15.07 -13.68 -4.45
N GLY A 147 15.91 -14.39 -3.74
CA GLY A 147 16.46 -13.89 -2.49
C GLY A 147 17.31 -14.90 -1.74
N PRO A 148 17.70 -14.61 -0.48
CA PRO A 148 18.64 -15.44 0.27
C PRO A 148 18.07 -16.82 0.60
N GLN A 149 18.96 -17.79 0.71
CA GLN A 149 18.63 -19.22 0.94
C GLN A 149 17.70 -19.41 2.12
N ARG A 150 17.95 -18.71 3.23
CA ARG A 150 17.09 -18.82 4.43
C ARG A 150 15.62 -18.47 4.14
N ALA A 151 15.38 -17.42 3.37
CA ALA A 151 14.04 -17.04 2.98
C ALA A 151 13.42 -18.03 1.98
N GLN A 152 14.25 -18.59 1.06
CA GLN A 152 13.81 -19.65 0.14
C GLN A 152 13.30 -20.87 0.90
N ASP A 153 14.05 -21.35 1.89
CA ASP A 153 13.69 -22.52 2.71
C ASP A 153 12.39 -22.27 3.49
N MET A 154 12.25 -21.08 4.06
CA MET A 154 11.03 -20.70 4.78
C MET A 154 9.82 -20.58 3.85
N ILE A 155 9.97 -20.03 2.65
CA ILE A 155 8.88 -19.97 1.66
C ILE A 155 8.46 -21.38 1.27
N LEU A 156 9.40 -22.26 0.89
CA LEU A 156 9.08 -23.61 0.47
C LEU A 156 8.41 -24.45 1.57
N SER A 157 8.65 -24.13 2.84
CA SER A 157 8.01 -24.81 3.96
C SER A 157 6.50 -24.50 4.07
N VAL A 158 6.04 -23.36 3.57
CA VAL A 158 4.64 -22.90 3.65
C VAL A 158 3.95 -22.76 2.31
N LEU A 159 4.70 -22.69 1.23
CA LEU A 159 4.25 -22.54 -0.14
C LEU A 159 5.14 -23.40 -1.06
N PRO A 160 5.00 -24.73 -1.03
CA PRO A 160 5.89 -25.65 -1.77
C PRO A 160 5.79 -25.49 -3.29
N GLU A 161 4.73 -24.92 -3.81
CA GLU A 161 4.54 -24.59 -5.23
C GLU A 161 5.29 -23.34 -5.68
N ALA A 162 5.90 -22.57 -4.79
CA ALA A 162 6.72 -21.43 -5.16
C ALA A 162 7.96 -21.88 -5.99
N VAL A 163 8.29 -21.10 -7.02
CA VAL A 163 9.44 -21.37 -7.88
C VAL A 163 10.58 -20.42 -7.52
N LEU A 164 11.74 -21.00 -7.28
CA LEU A 164 12.94 -20.24 -6.92
C LEU A 164 13.76 -19.83 -8.15
N GLY A 165 14.44 -18.69 -8.03
CA GLY A 165 15.40 -18.21 -9.01
C GLY A 165 14.79 -17.47 -10.21
N LYS A 166 15.67 -17.07 -11.14
CA LYS A 166 15.32 -16.24 -12.30
C LYS A 166 14.39 -16.98 -13.28
N GLY A 167 13.58 -16.21 -13.99
CA GLY A 167 12.69 -16.72 -15.03
C GLY A 167 11.69 -15.67 -15.48
N ARG A 168 10.76 -16.05 -16.36
CA ARG A 168 9.71 -15.15 -16.85
C ARG A 168 8.79 -14.75 -15.70
N VAL A 169 8.52 -13.45 -15.59
CA VAL A 169 7.53 -12.84 -14.70
C VAL A 169 6.67 -11.85 -15.49
N GLN A 170 5.51 -11.51 -14.94
CA GLN A 170 4.54 -10.61 -15.54
C GLN A 170 4.18 -9.46 -14.58
N SER A 171 4.66 -9.51 -13.34
CA SER A 171 4.64 -8.42 -12.37
C SER A 171 5.73 -8.63 -11.32
N TRP A 172 6.15 -7.54 -10.67
CA TRP A 172 7.14 -7.58 -9.61
C TRP A 172 6.64 -6.97 -8.31
N VAL A 173 7.11 -7.50 -7.19
CA VAL A 173 7.01 -6.86 -5.87
C VAL A 173 8.40 -6.89 -5.25
N VAL A 174 8.92 -5.72 -4.87
CA VAL A 174 10.28 -5.60 -4.39
C VAL A 174 10.37 -4.74 -3.13
N GLY A 175 11.34 -5.03 -2.26
CA GLY A 175 11.76 -4.14 -1.17
C GLY A 175 11.25 -4.49 0.21
N SER A 176 10.04 -5.04 0.36
CA SER A 176 9.52 -5.41 1.69
C SER A 176 10.50 -6.30 2.45
N GLY A 177 10.97 -5.83 3.63
CA GLY A 177 11.94 -6.54 4.47
C GLY A 177 13.38 -6.53 3.91
N VAL A 178 13.68 -5.69 2.93
CA VAL A 178 15.04 -5.36 2.49
C VAL A 178 15.49 -4.13 3.28
N PRO A 179 16.71 -4.12 3.86
CA PRO A 179 17.21 -2.95 4.58
C PRO A 179 17.39 -1.74 3.66
N ALA A 180 17.13 -0.53 4.18
CA ALA A 180 17.48 0.72 3.50
C ALA A 180 18.99 0.97 3.50
N GLU A 181 19.46 1.96 2.74
CA GLU A 181 20.85 2.40 2.75
C GLU A 181 21.26 2.82 4.17
N GLY A 182 22.40 2.34 4.64
CA GLY A 182 22.89 2.58 6.01
C GLY A 182 22.54 1.49 7.03
N ASP A 183 21.51 0.69 6.78
CA ASP A 183 21.14 -0.46 7.62
C ASP A 183 21.60 -1.80 7.05
N VAL A 184 22.38 -1.76 5.98
CA VAL A 184 22.77 -2.95 5.22
C VAL A 184 23.77 -3.77 6.01
N ALA A 185 23.39 -5.01 6.35
CA ALA A 185 24.29 -6.01 6.89
C ALA A 185 24.99 -6.77 5.75
N SER A 186 26.19 -7.24 6.02
CA SER A 186 26.95 -8.09 5.08
C SER A 186 26.09 -9.28 4.61
N GLY A 187 25.74 -9.31 3.31
CA GLY A 187 24.88 -10.32 2.68
C GLY A 187 23.53 -9.81 2.17
N ASP A 188 23.07 -8.65 2.61
CA ASP A 188 21.82 -8.02 2.12
C ASP A 188 22.08 -7.12 0.88
N ASP A 189 23.34 -6.78 0.60
CA ASP A 189 23.76 -6.03 -0.60
C ASP A 189 23.31 -6.70 -1.92
N MET A 190 23.23 -8.03 -1.95
CA MET A 190 22.81 -8.76 -3.13
C MET A 190 21.34 -8.52 -3.48
N GLN A 191 20.47 -8.39 -2.45
CA GLN A 191 19.05 -8.05 -2.66
C GLN A 191 18.94 -6.62 -3.21
N ARG A 192 19.61 -5.67 -2.59
CA ARG A 192 19.62 -4.27 -3.04
C ARG A 192 20.19 -4.14 -4.45
N ALA A 193 21.31 -4.81 -4.75
CA ALA A 193 21.89 -4.81 -6.09
C ALA A 193 20.94 -5.42 -7.14
N THR A 194 20.22 -6.49 -6.78
CA THR A 194 19.23 -7.11 -7.66
C THR A 194 18.05 -6.16 -7.92
N ILE A 195 17.57 -5.45 -6.89
CA ILE A 195 16.47 -4.49 -6.99
C ILE A 195 16.93 -3.27 -7.80
N ALA A 196 18.10 -2.71 -7.52
CA ALA A 196 18.64 -1.58 -8.25
C ALA A 196 18.77 -1.89 -9.76
N ALA A 197 19.35 -3.04 -10.11
CA ALA A 197 19.45 -3.47 -11.49
C ALA A 197 18.09 -3.71 -12.17
N LEU A 198 17.07 -4.11 -11.41
CA LEU A 198 15.71 -4.23 -11.92
C LEU A 198 15.06 -2.85 -12.13
N LEU A 199 15.18 -1.94 -11.17
CA LEU A 199 14.61 -0.59 -11.23
C LEU A 199 15.25 0.28 -12.32
N ASP A 200 16.51 0.03 -12.65
CA ASP A 200 17.21 0.71 -13.74
C ASP A 200 16.50 0.53 -15.11
N HIS A 201 15.82 -0.59 -15.31
CA HIS A 201 14.99 -0.82 -16.51
C HIS A 201 13.74 0.07 -16.54
N TYR A 202 13.29 0.59 -15.40
CA TYR A 202 12.11 1.45 -15.26
C TYR A 202 12.47 2.93 -15.26
N ALA A 203 13.77 3.27 -15.27
CA ALA A 203 14.24 4.65 -15.30
C ALA A 203 13.90 5.33 -16.62
N LEU A 204 13.56 6.62 -16.54
CA LEU A 204 13.39 7.52 -17.66
C LEU A 204 14.50 8.57 -17.64
N GLU A 205 15.13 8.82 -18.78
CA GLU A 205 16.07 9.93 -18.94
C GLU A 205 15.31 11.25 -19.06
N ASP A 206 15.92 12.34 -18.60
CA ASP A 206 15.37 13.68 -18.72
C ASP A 206 15.17 14.04 -20.21
N GLY A 207 13.94 14.43 -20.56
CA GLY A 207 13.61 14.81 -21.93
C GLY A 207 13.23 13.67 -22.87
N ASP A 208 13.13 12.42 -22.38
CA ASP A 208 12.72 11.29 -23.19
C ASP A 208 11.25 11.41 -23.62
N GLY A 209 11.03 11.81 -24.88
CA GLY A 209 9.69 11.87 -25.50
C GLY A 209 9.05 10.49 -25.75
N SER A 210 9.81 9.37 -25.60
CA SER A 210 9.35 8.01 -25.84
C SER A 210 8.74 7.33 -24.61
N ARG A 211 8.31 8.09 -23.61
CA ARG A 211 7.76 7.58 -22.33
C ARG A 211 6.71 6.50 -22.50
N ASN A 212 5.80 6.66 -23.47
CA ASN A 212 4.72 5.71 -23.70
C ASN A 212 5.19 4.45 -24.41
N GLU A 213 6.16 4.53 -25.32
CA GLU A 213 6.67 3.37 -26.06
C GLU A 213 7.48 2.42 -25.17
N ARG A 214 8.29 2.95 -24.25
CA ARG A 214 9.02 2.14 -23.26
C ARG A 214 8.11 1.47 -22.23
N ALA A 215 7.02 2.14 -21.85
CA ALA A 215 6.04 1.60 -20.92
C ALA A 215 5.26 0.41 -21.51
N GLU A 216 5.04 0.41 -22.84
CA GLU A 216 4.33 -0.68 -23.50
C GLU A 216 5.06 -2.01 -23.33
N GLY A 217 4.43 -2.94 -22.62
CA GLY A 217 4.96 -4.30 -22.40
C GLY A 217 5.88 -4.49 -21.21
N MET A 218 6.19 -3.45 -20.44
CA MET A 218 6.91 -3.63 -19.17
C MET A 218 5.99 -4.21 -18.10
N PRO A 219 6.45 -5.22 -17.33
CA PRO A 219 5.70 -5.73 -16.19
C PRO A 219 5.47 -4.63 -15.14
N PRO A 220 4.26 -4.48 -14.57
CA PRO A 220 4.08 -3.59 -13.43
C PRO A 220 4.95 -4.03 -12.25
N ILE A 221 5.42 -3.05 -11.48
CA ILE A 221 6.28 -3.26 -10.31
C ILE A 221 5.76 -2.49 -9.11
N VAL A 222 5.64 -3.16 -7.97
CA VAL A 222 5.38 -2.54 -6.66
C VAL A 222 6.70 -2.42 -5.92
N VAL A 223 7.03 -1.21 -5.48
CA VAL A 223 8.27 -0.87 -4.77
C VAL A 223 7.93 -0.39 -3.37
N ASP A 224 8.49 -1.06 -2.36
CA ASP A 224 8.17 -0.88 -0.95
C ASP A 224 9.42 -0.80 -0.09
N ALA A 225 9.31 -0.20 1.08
CA ALA A 225 10.31 -0.22 2.14
C ALA A 225 11.74 0.11 1.65
N GLY A 226 12.73 -0.73 1.95
CA GLY A 226 14.14 -0.52 1.62
C GLY A 226 14.49 -0.55 0.12
N ALA A 227 13.50 -0.63 -0.78
CA ALA A 227 13.72 -0.40 -2.21
C ALA A 227 13.34 1.03 -2.65
N LEU A 228 12.68 1.79 -1.79
CA LEU A 228 12.23 3.15 -2.12
C LEU A 228 13.41 4.10 -2.33
N ASP A 229 14.50 3.93 -1.60
CA ASP A 229 15.75 4.71 -1.76
C ASP A 229 16.58 4.34 -3.01
N LEU A 230 16.18 3.28 -3.71
CA LEU A 230 16.79 2.83 -4.97
C LEU A 230 16.01 3.32 -6.20
N LEU A 231 14.90 4.04 -6.01
CA LEU A 231 14.10 4.54 -7.11
C LEU A 231 14.85 5.57 -7.94
N PRO A 232 14.86 5.44 -9.29
CA PRO A 232 15.29 6.54 -10.16
C PRO A 232 14.40 7.78 -9.98
N CYS A 233 14.96 8.97 -10.23
CA CYS A 233 14.22 10.24 -10.12
C CYS A 233 12.97 10.29 -11.01
N HIS A 234 13.03 9.67 -12.19
CA HIS A 234 11.91 9.57 -13.12
C HIS A 234 11.74 8.11 -13.54
N VAL A 235 10.51 7.64 -13.47
CA VAL A 235 10.17 6.24 -13.80
C VAL A 235 8.96 6.15 -14.72
N VAL A 236 8.83 5.02 -15.42
CA VAL A 236 7.66 4.71 -16.24
C VAL A 236 6.39 4.54 -15.38
N PRO A 237 5.18 4.72 -15.97
CA PRO A 237 3.90 4.65 -15.22
C PRO A 237 3.59 3.29 -14.57
N GLN A 238 4.32 2.23 -14.91
CA GLN A 238 4.13 0.89 -14.34
C GLN A 238 4.70 0.72 -12.93
N VAL A 239 5.36 1.75 -12.40
CA VAL A 239 5.89 1.74 -11.03
C VAL A 239 4.83 2.22 -10.05
N VAL A 240 4.50 1.37 -9.08
CA VAL A 240 3.63 1.69 -7.95
C VAL A 240 4.49 1.69 -6.69
N ILE A 241 4.41 2.74 -5.89
CA ILE A 241 5.13 2.85 -4.62
C ILE A 241 4.16 2.76 -3.44
N THR A 242 4.62 2.18 -2.32
CA THR A 242 3.80 1.97 -1.11
C THR A 242 4.47 2.58 0.14
N PRO A 243 4.87 3.87 0.11
CA PRO A 243 5.57 4.47 1.23
C PRO A 243 4.62 4.72 2.41
N HIS A 244 5.05 4.43 3.63
CA HIS A 244 4.41 5.01 4.80
C HIS A 244 4.78 6.51 4.93
N ALA A 245 4.12 7.25 5.83
CA ALA A 245 4.28 8.71 5.93
C ALA A 245 5.75 9.17 6.09
N GLY A 246 6.58 8.43 6.85
CA GLY A 246 7.99 8.76 7.02
C GLY A 246 8.83 8.51 5.77
N GLU A 247 8.57 7.43 5.05
CA GLU A 247 9.23 7.12 3.76
C GLU A 247 8.82 8.13 2.69
N LEU A 248 7.54 8.49 2.62
CA LEU A 248 7.07 9.53 1.70
C LEU A 248 7.74 10.88 1.97
N ALA A 249 7.85 11.26 3.24
CA ALA A 249 8.54 12.50 3.62
C ALA A 249 10.03 12.48 3.21
N ALA A 250 10.69 11.32 3.28
CA ALA A 250 12.08 11.16 2.85
C ALA A 250 12.22 11.24 1.31
N LEU A 251 11.23 10.71 0.56
CA LEU A 251 11.21 10.78 -0.91
C LEU A 251 10.95 12.19 -1.45
N LEU A 252 10.29 13.06 -0.67
CA LEU A 252 9.92 14.42 -1.07
C LEU A 252 10.97 15.48 -0.66
N ASN A 253 12.00 15.12 0.10
CA ASN A 253 13.11 16.01 0.51
C ASN A 253 14.35 15.82 -0.35
#